data_2a5d9be45ce5fd7400ed148688222bc9
#
_entry.id   2a5d9be45ce5fd7400ed148688222bc9
#
_cell.length_a   1.000
_cell.length_b   1.000
_cell.length_c   1.000
_cell.angle_alpha   90.00
_cell.angle_beta   90.00
_cell.angle_gamma   90.00
#
_symmetry.space_group_name_H-M   'P 1'
#
loop_
_entity.id
_entity.type
_entity.pdbx_description
1 polymer ?
#
loop_
_entity_poly.entity_id
_entity_poly.type
_entity_poly.pdbx_seq_one_letter_code
_entity_poly.pdbx_strand_id
1 'polypeptide(L)'
;MEVSSTHDLDWWAEVVHRIKREFPDRPIFASIMRTSNRNEDDWVKAAKVFTQAGVDGFELNFSCSHAFHSAGGGASIGKDPAATEMITKWVRSATDKPVIAKLASITSYIWDIAAAAMRGGADGVSAINSVPGISGFNLDTMEPYPNVEGFSSFTGYSGQAIKPIALRCIGEVLTRMDVPMVGCGGMWTWQDCVEFILMGCSATELCTAPMFKGFAMVEGLVEGMSKYLADKNFSSLDDIRGVGLKRFMDHGDLPRDHKIQAHVDTEKCRGCEICYHACQDGTGDAIEMRDGKAFVTDRCIGCGLCPLVCPADCIKLEHK
;
A
#
# COMPACT_ATOMS: atom_id res chain seq x y z
N MET A 1 -7.24 -19.12 0.16
CA MET A 1 -8.16 -18.09 0.72
C MET A 1 -7.82 -17.95 2.20
N GLU A 2 -7.42 -16.78 2.62
CA GLU A 2 -7.14 -16.50 4.02
C GLU A 2 -8.46 -16.21 4.75
N VAL A 3 -8.65 -16.82 5.90
CA VAL A 3 -9.86 -16.63 6.72
C VAL A 3 -9.47 -16.14 8.10
N SER A 4 -10.39 -15.43 8.77
CA SER A 4 -10.22 -15.04 10.16
C SER A 4 -10.09 -16.29 11.05
N SER A 5 -9.41 -16.13 12.18
CA SER A 5 -9.28 -17.22 13.15
C SER A 5 -10.64 -17.74 13.60
N THR A 6 -10.74 -19.06 13.73
CA THR A 6 -11.89 -19.75 14.33
C THR A 6 -11.79 -19.87 15.85
N HIS A 7 -10.63 -19.52 16.45
CA HIS A 7 -10.42 -19.53 17.88
C HIS A 7 -11.08 -18.34 18.55
N ASP A 8 -11.50 -18.53 19.78
CA ASP A 8 -12.10 -17.48 20.62
C ASP A 8 -11.08 -16.53 21.24
N LEU A 9 -11.58 -15.55 21.98
CA LEU A 9 -10.74 -14.54 22.62
C LEU A 9 -9.85 -15.13 23.72
N ASP A 10 -10.35 -16.12 24.45
CA ASP A 10 -9.61 -16.71 25.57
C ASP A 10 -8.42 -17.53 25.08
N TRP A 11 -8.59 -18.25 24.00
CA TRP A 11 -7.50 -18.96 23.33
C TRP A 11 -6.41 -18.00 22.86
N TRP A 12 -6.79 -16.90 22.20
CA TRP A 12 -5.81 -15.90 21.76
C TRP A 12 -5.14 -15.16 22.92
N ALA A 13 -5.84 -14.89 24.02
CA ALA A 13 -5.26 -14.33 25.22
C ALA A 13 -4.16 -15.22 25.80
N GLU A 14 -4.40 -16.53 25.84
CA GLU A 14 -3.38 -17.51 26.30
C GLU A 14 -2.16 -17.54 25.36
N VAL A 15 -2.37 -17.44 24.03
CA VAL A 15 -1.28 -17.32 23.06
C VAL A 15 -0.44 -16.07 23.32
N VAL A 16 -1.07 -14.92 23.55
CA VAL A 16 -0.38 -13.66 23.87
C VAL A 16 0.44 -13.83 25.16
N HIS A 17 -0.15 -14.36 26.23
CA HIS A 17 0.56 -14.64 27.48
C HIS A 17 1.79 -15.52 27.28
N ARG A 18 1.67 -16.57 26.47
CA ARG A 18 2.80 -17.45 26.16
C ARG A 18 3.91 -16.71 25.43
N ILE A 19 3.58 -15.96 24.38
CA ILE A 19 4.57 -15.22 23.59
C ILE A 19 5.26 -14.17 24.47
N LYS A 20 4.52 -13.44 25.30
CA LYS A 20 5.11 -12.42 26.19
C LYS A 20 6.03 -13.03 27.27
N ARG A 21 5.79 -14.26 27.71
CA ARG A 21 6.72 -14.97 28.60
C ARG A 21 7.99 -15.42 27.88
N GLU A 22 7.87 -15.91 26.63
CA GLU A 22 9.00 -16.41 25.84
C GLU A 22 9.82 -15.26 25.23
N PHE A 23 9.17 -14.15 24.88
CA PHE A 23 9.77 -13.00 24.19
C PHE A 23 9.31 -11.69 24.84
N PRO A 24 9.72 -11.38 26.09
CA PRO A 24 9.20 -10.23 26.85
C PRO A 24 9.49 -8.88 26.18
N ASP A 25 10.60 -8.78 25.47
CA ASP A 25 11.06 -7.54 24.82
C ASP A 25 10.45 -7.31 23.41
N ARG A 26 9.63 -8.25 22.93
CA ARG A 26 8.99 -8.13 21.60
C ARG A 26 7.62 -7.50 21.74
N PRO A 27 7.34 -6.39 21.02
CA PRO A 27 6.00 -5.81 21.01
C PRO A 27 5.01 -6.74 20.27
N ILE A 28 3.81 -6.86 20.83
CA ILE A 28 2.69 -7.60 20.23
C ILE A 28 1.52 -6.65 20.07
N PHE A 29 1.03 -6.52 18.85
CA PHE A 29 -0.22 -5.81 18.54
C PHE A 29 -1.33 -6.82 18.24
N ALA A 30 -2.46 -6.67 18.93
CA ALA A 30 -3.65 -7.47 18.63
C ALA A 30 -4.41 -6.82 17.46
N SER A 31 -4.46 -7.50 16.30
CA SER A 31 -5.33 -7.08 15.21
C SER A 31 -6.73 -7.61 15.47
N ILE A 32 -7.66 -6.72 15.82
CA ILE A 32 -9.04 -7.08 16.18
C ILE A 32 -10.03 -6.68 15.09
N MET A 33 -10.90 -7.62 14.78
CA MET A 33 -12.01 -7.45 13.86
C MET A 33 -13.25 -8.13 14.44
N ARG A 34 -14.38 -7.46 14.39
CA ARG A 34 -15.64 -8.03 14.89
C ARG A 34 -16.65 -8.18 13.75
N THR A 35 -17.50 -9.18 13.90
CA THR A 35 -18.54 -9.52 12.91
C THR A 35 -19.69 -8.52 12.87
N SER A 36 -19.89 -7.78 13.97
CA SER A 36 -20.88 -6.72 14.09
C SER A 36 -20.19 -5.38 14.33
N ASN A 37 -20.43 -4.41 13.44
CA ASN A 37 -19.87 -3.07 13.54
C ASN A 37 -20.50 -2.21 14.65
N ARG A 38 -21.65 -2.61 15.18
CA ARG A 38 -22.47 -1.75 16.06
C ARG A 38 -22.73 -2.37 17.43
N ASN A 39 -21.94 -3.37 17.83
CA ASN A 39 -22.01 -3.93 19.16
C ASN A 39 -20.79 -3.46 19.98
N GLU A 40 -21.02 -2.44 20.81
CA GLU A 40 -20.00 -1.88 21.70
C GLU A 40 -19.38 -2.94 22.62
N ASP A 41 -20.23 -3.78 23.23
CA ASP A 41 -19.77 -4.79 24.20
C ASP A 41 -18.72 -5.74 23.61
N ASP A 42 -18.89 -6.13 22.34
CA ASP A 42 -17.94 -7.01 21.66
C ASP A 42 -16.56 -6.37 21.46
N TRP A 43 -16.50 -5.10 21.05
CA TRP A 43 -15.26 -4.37 20.86
C TRP A 43 -14.57 -4.08 22.20
N VAL A 44 -15.33 -3.60 23.18
CA VAL A 44 -14.85 -3.32 24.53
C VAL A 44 -14.33 -4.59 25.21
N LYS A 45 -15.09 -5.71 25.09
CA LYS A 45 -14.66 -7.00 25.64
C LYS A 45 -13.33 -7.45 25.05
N ALA A 46 -13.20 -7.41 23.71
CA ALA A 46 -11.97 -7.81 23.04
C ALA A 46 -10.78 -6.94 23.48
N ALA A 47 -10.95 -5.63 23.53
CA ALA A 47 -9.92 -4.71 23.99
C ALA A 47 -9.47 -4.99 25.44
N LYS A 48 -10.41 -5.23 26.37
CA LYS A 48 -10.12 -5.56 27.77
C LYS A 48 -9.36 -6.89 27.89
N VAL A 49 -9.84 -7.94 27.21
CA VAL A 49 -9.22 -9.27 27.26
C VAL A 49 -7.77 -9.21 26.78
N PHE A 50 -7.49 -8.58 25.66
CA PHE A 50 -6.13 -8.48 25.13
C PHE A 50 -5.24 -7.50 25.92
N THR A 51 -5.80 -6.42 26.46
CA THR A 51 -5.05 -5.55 27.39
C THR A 51 -4.59 -6.36 28.60
N GLN A 52 -5.47 -7.16 29.20
CA GLN A 52 -5.13 -8.05 30.34
C GLN A 52 -4.14 -9.15 29.93
N ALA A 53 -4.21 -9.65 28.70
CA ALA A 53 -3.27 -10.63 28.18
C ALA A 53 -1.85 -10.07 27.95
N GLY A 54 -1.69 -8.74 27.98
CA GLY A 54 -0.38 -8.07 27.91
C GLY A 54 0.05 -7.66 26.53
N VAL A 55 -0.88 -7.40 25.60
CA VAL A 55 -0.52 -6.78 24.32
C VAL A 55 0.06 -5.39 24.51
N ASP A 56 0.93 -4.98 23.59
CA ASP A 56 1.56 -3.66 23.61
C ASP A 56 0.74 -2.62 22.84
N GLY A 57 -0.22 -3.06 22.01
CA GLY A 57 -1.10 -2.18 21.26
C GLY A 57 -2.18 -2.94 20.48
N PHE A 58 -2.98 -2.20 19.78
CA PHE A 58 -4.09 -2.71 18.97
C PHE A 58 -4.02 -2.21 17.53
N GLU A 59 -4.40 -3.07 16.58
CA GLU A 59 -4.76 -2.69 15.24
C GLU A 59 -6.26 -2.97 15.04
N LEU A 60 -7.04 -1.93 14.73
CA LEU A 60 -8.47 -2.08 14.45
C LEU A 60 -8.66 -2.36 12.96
N ASN A 61 -9.03 -3.59 12.62
CA ASN A 61 -9.21 -4.00 11.23
C ASN A 61 -10.57 -3.56 10.70
N PHE A 62 -10.64 -2.34 10.16
CA PHE A 62 -11.82 -1.75 9.52
C PHE A 62 -11.90 -2.03 8.02
N SER A 63 -11.08 -2.93 7.52
CA SER A 63 -10.78 -2.98 6.10
C SER A 63 -10.83 -4.37 5.46
N CYS A 64 -11.17 -5.42 6.23
CA CYS A 64 -11.25 -6.78 5.72
C CYS A 64 -12.26 -6.87 4.58
N SER A 65 -11.79 -7.25 3.39
CA SER A 65 -12.62 -7.33 2.18
C SER A 65 -13.54 -8.53 2.12
N HIS A 66 -13.26 -9.56 2.93
CA HIS A 66 -14.00 -10.83 2.92
C HIS A 66 -15.13 -10.88 3.91
N ALA A 67 -14.95 -10.21 5.05
CA ALA A 67 -15.80 -10.45 6.18
C ALA A 67 -17.06 -9.61 6.13
N PHE A 68 -18.18 -10.30 6.07
CA PHE A 68 -19.42 -9.83 6.64
C PHE A 68 -19.95 -8.51 6.07
N HIS A 69 -19.80 -8.27 4.75
CA HIS A 69 -20.48 -7.14 4.11
C HIS A 69 -21.95 -7.07 4.44
N SER A 70 -22.62 -8.23 4.51
CA SER A 70 -24.03 -8.35 4.88
C SER A 70 -24.30 -8.05 6.36
N ALA A 71 -23.31 -8.24 7.24
CA ALA A 71 -23.45 -7.99 8.68
C ALA A 71 -22.90 -6.62 9.11
N GLY A 72 -22.42 -5.79 8.17
CA GLY A 72 -21.94 -4.45 8.46
C GLY A 72 -20.54 -4.40 9.11
N GLY A 73 -19.75 -5.47 8.99
CA GLY A 73 -18.37 -5.55 9.48
C GLY A 73 -17.30 -5.25 8.42
N GLY A 74 -16.04 -5.35 8.80
CA GLY A 74 -14.89 -5.25 7.90
C GLY A 74 -14.88 -3.95 7.08
N ALA A 75 -14.73 -4.07 5.75
CA ALA A 75 -14.63 -2.93 4.85
C ALA A 75 -15.86 -2.00 4.83
N SER A 76 -17.01 -2.41 5.36
CA SER A 76 -18.17 -1.51 5.50
C SER A 76 -17.94 -0.46 6.59
N ILE A 77 -17.19 -0.80 7.65
CA ILE A 77 -16.77 0.16 8.68
C ILE A 77 -15.78 1.17 8.08
N GLY A 78 -14.77 0.69 7.39
CA GLY A 78 -13.73 1.52 6.77
C GLY A 78 -14.17 2.36 5.58
N LYS A 79 -15.46 2.37 5.27
CA LYS A 79 -16.11 3.27 4.30
C LYS A 79 -17.06 4.28 4.95
N ASP A 80 -17.26 4.15 6.27
CA ASP A 80 -18.18 4.98 7.06
C ASP A 80 -17.38 5.71 8.15
N PRO A 81 -17.10 7.01 7.99
CA PRO A 81 -16.37 7.80 8.97
C PRO A 81 -17.04 7.78 10.35
N ALA A 82 -18.37 7.80 10.42
CA ALA A 82 -19.10 7.80 11.69
C ALA A 82 -18.92 6.47 12.45
N ALA A 83 -19.01 5.34 11.74
CA ALA A 83 -18.75 4.03 12.32
C ALA A 83 -17.29 3.87 12.75
N THR A 84 -16.35 4.33 11.94
CA THR A 84 -14.91 4.32 12.27
C THR A 84 -14.63 5.12 13.55
N GLU A 85 -15.14 6.34 13.66
CA GLU A 85 -14.96 7.19 14.85
C GLU A 85 -15.58 6.54 16.09
N MET A 86 -16.81 6.06 15.98
CA MET A 86 -17.56 5.44 17.07
C MET A 86 -16.86 4.21 17.62
N ILE A 87 -16.44 3.28 16.76
CA ILE A 87 -15.79 2.04 17.20
C ILE A 87 -14.42 2.33 17.79
N THR A 88 -13.67 3.27 17.20
CA THR A 88 -12.38 3.68 17.78
C THR A 88 -12.55 4.25 19.18
N LYS A 89 -13.60 5.05 19.46
CA LYS A 89 -13.94 5.55 20.79
C LYS A 89 -14.22 4.41 21.78
N TRP A 90 -14.97 3.40 21.38
CA TRP A 90 -15.27 2.25 22.23
C TRP A 90 -14.00 1.51 22.65
N VAL A 91 -13.12 1.22 21.69
CA VAL A 91 -11.84 0.55 21.98
C VAL A 91 -10.96 1.45 22.84
N ARG A 92 -10.84 2.74 22.52
CA ARG A 92 -10.05 3.70 23.30
C ARG A 92 -10.51 3.80 24.76
N SER A 93 -11.83 3.71 25.00
CA SER A 93 -12.35 3.73 26.37
C SER A 93 -12.00 2.49 27.21
N ALA A 94 -11.63 1.39 26.56
CA ALA A 94 -11.39 0.09 27.17
C ALA A 94 -9.90 -0.22 27.39
N THR A 95 -8.97 0.60 26.87
CA THR A 95 -7.53 0.38 26.98
C THR A 95 -6.76 1.70 26.99
N ASP A 96 -5.60 1.70 27.68
CA ASP A 96 -4.60 2.77 27.64
C ASP A 96 -3.47 2.51 26.61
N LYS A 97 -3.49 1.34 25.98
CA LYS A 97 -2.50 0.92 24.99
C LYS A 97 -2.67 1.67 23.66
N PRO A 98 -1.61 1.82 22.87
CA PRO A 98 -1.71 2.38 21.51
C PRO A 98 -2.76 1.70 20.66
N VAL A 99 -3.56 2.49 19.93
CA VAL A 99 -4.62 2.04 19.02
C VAL A 99 -4.34 2.57 17.64
N ILE A 100 -4.15 1.67 16.67
CA ILE A 100 -3.92 1.95 15.26
C ILE A 100 -5.14 1.53 14.47
N ALA A 101 -5.67 2.38 13.60
CA ALA A 101 -6.77 2.04 12.71
C ALA A 101 -6.26 1.58 11.34
N LYS A 102 -6.54 0.33 10.96
CA LYS A 102 -6.17 -0.20 9.63
C LYS A 102 -7.21 0.13 8.59
N LEU A 103 -6.79 0.88 7.58
CA LEU A 103 -7.65 1.49 6.58
C LEU A 103 -7.84 0.59 5.35
N ALA A 104 -9.02 0.71 4.72
CA ALA A 104 -9.33 0.06 3.46
C ALA A 104 -8.69 0.81 2.28
N SER A 105 -8.30 0.06 1.25
CA SER A 105 -7.74 0.62 0.01
C SER A 105 -8.75 1.34 -0.87
N ILE A 106 -10.04 0.98 -0.76
CA ILE A 106 -11.12 1.50 -1.59
C ILE A 106 -12.16 2.17 -0.72
N THR A 107 -12.06 3.48 -0.67
CA THR A 107 -13.04 4.41 -0.09
C THR A 107 -13.04 5.68 -0.92
N SER A 108 -14.10 6.49 -0.84
CA SER A 108 -14.19 7.75 -1.60
C SER A 108 -13.05 8.69 -1.25
N TYR A 109 -12.74 8.82 0.05
CA TYR A 109 -11.66 9.65 0.57
C TYR A 109 -11.04 8.97 1.79
N ILE A 110 -9.88 8.37 1.61
CA ILE A 110 -9.20 7.61 2.67
C ILE A 110 -8.81 8.51 3.87
N TRP A 111 -8.50 9.77 3.61
CA TRP A 111 -8.17 10.75 4.66
C TRP A 111 -9.34 11.09 5.58
N ASP A 112 -10.60 11.00 5.10
CA ASP A 112 -11.77 11.22 5.94
C ASP A 112 -11.94 10.09 6.97
N ILE A 113 -11.63 8.85 6.55
CA ILE A 113 -11.62 7.69 7.45
C ILE A 113 -10.45 7.81 8.45
N ALA A 114 -9.27 8.20 7.98
CA ALA A 114 -8.14 8.46 8.87
C ALA A 114 -8.47 9.54 9.91
N ALA A 115 -9.03 10.66 9.48
CA ALA A 115 -9.47 11.74 10.37
C ALA A 115 -10.54 11.29 11.38
N ALA A 116 -11.48 10.45 10.96
CA ALA A 116 -12.49 9.88 11.84
C ALA A 116 -11.87 8.95 12.91
N ALA A 117 -10.91 8.10 12.53
CA ALA A 117 -10.18 7.27 13.47
C ALA A 117 -9.43 8.11 14.51
N MET A 118 -8.75 9.18 14.08
CA MET A 118 -8.04 10.10 14.98
C MET A 118 -9.01 10.83 15.93
N ARG A 119 -10.17 11.30 15.45
CA ARG A 119 -11.23 11.85 16.34
C ARG A 119 -11.77 10.82 17.30
N GLY A 120 -11.75 9.54 16.93
CA GLY A 120 -12.10 8.41 17.78
C GLY A 120 -11.08 8.11 18.88
N GLY A 121 -9.90 8.73 18.84
CA GLY A 121 -8.82 8.53 19.80
C GLY A 121 -7.79 7.47 19.36
N ALA A 122 -7.68 7.19 18.07
CA ALA A 122 -6.55 6.41 17.56
C ALA A 122 -5.23 7.18 17.74
N ASP A 123 -4.14 6.46 18.01
CA ASP A 123 -2.78 7.00 18.11
C ASP A 123 -2.08 7.06 16.76
N GLY A 124 -2.64 6.39 15.75
CA GLY A 124 -2.12 6.35 14.40
C GLY A 124 -3.03 5.56 13.47
N VAL A 125 -2.61 5.46 12.21
CA VAL A 125 -3.32 4.68 11.19
C VAL A 125 -2.36 3.74 10.46
N SER A 126 -2.90 2.63 9.95
CA SER A 126 -2.19 1.69 9.08
C SER A 126 -2.87 1.65 7.70
N ALA A 127 -2.13 1.68 6.64
CA ALA A 127 -2.66 1.62 5.27
C ALA A 127 -1.70 0.84 4.36
N ILE A 128 -2.23 -0.07 3.55
CA ILE A 128 -3.62 -0.45 3.30
C ILE A 128 -3.83 -1.95 3.56
N ASN A 129 -5.08 -2.37 3.73
CA ASN A 129 -5.44 -3.78 3.61
C ASN A 129 -5.46 -4.20 2.12
N SER A 130 -5.77 -5.47 1.85
CA SER A 130 -5.92 -5.98 0.49
C SER A 130 -6.94 -5.18 -0.35
N VAL A 131 -6.71 -5.16 -1.65
CA VAL A 131 -7.60 -4.50 -2.62
C VAL A 131 -8.68 -5.49 -3.05
N PRO A 132 -9.97 -5.18 -2.99
CA PRO A 132 -11.01 -6.06 -3.51
C PRO A 132 -10.79 -6.43 -4.97
N GLY A 133 -10.92 -7.73 -5.28
CA GLY A 133 -10.69 -8.23 -6.62
C GLY A 133 -11.18 -9.66 -6.82
N ILE A 134 -11.00 -10.16 -8.04
CA ILE A 134 -11.18 -11.56 -8.42
C ILE A 134 -9.94 -12.02 -9.18
N SER A 135 -9.57 -13.29 -9.00
CA SER A 135 -8.35 -13.83 -9.64
C SER A 135 -8.56 -14.33 -11.07
N GLY A 136 -9.81 -14.44 -11.53
CA GLY A 136 -10.16 -14.94 -12.86
C GLY A 136 -10.88 -16.28 -12.84
N PHE A 137 -10.85 -16.97 -13.98
CA PHE A 137 -11.60 -18.20 -14.22
C PHE A 137 -10.71 -19.27 -14.83
N ASN A 138 -10.98 -20.52 -14.52
CA ASN A 138 -10.54 -21.66 -15.32
C ASN A 138 -11.42 -21.70 -16.59
N LEU A 139 -10.80 -21.54 -17.77
CA LEU A 139 -11.55 -21.45 -19.02
C LEU A 139 -12.10 -22.81 -19.50
N ASP A 140 -11.53 -23.92 -19.04
CA ASP A 140 -12.00 -25.25 -19.41
C ASP A 140 -13.23 -25.66 -18.60
N THR A 141 -13.23 -25.36 -17.29
CA THR A 141 -14.35 -25.70 -16.38
C THR A 141 -15.34 -24.54 -16.20
N MET A 142 -14.97 -23.31 -16.61
CA MET A 142 -15.71 -22.07 -16.37
C MET A 142 -15.92 -21.73 -14.89
N GLU A 143 -15.11 -22.32 -14.02
CA GLU A 143 -15.14 -22.08 -12.58
C GLU A 143 -14.23 -20.93 -12.17
N PRO A 144 -14.63 -20.13 -11.16
CA PRO A 144 -13.81 -19.00 -10.68
C PRO A 144 -12.60 -19.46 -9.86
N TYR A 145 -11.59 -18.59 -9.73
CA TYR A 145 -10.48 -18.71 -8.79
C TYR A 145 -10.63 -17.69 -7.64
N PRO A 146 -10.27 -18.06 -6.37
CA PRO A 146 -10.10 -19.44 -5.86
C PRO A 146 -11.42 -20.20 -5.89
N ASN A 147 -11.36 -21.53 -5.97
CA ASN A 147 -12.53 -22.39 -6.09
C ASN A 147 -12.74 -23.22 -4.83
N VAL A 148 -13.97 -23.28 -4.37
CA VAL A 148 -14.45 -24.21 -3.33
C VAL A 148 -15.73 -24.83 -3.85
N GLU A 149 -15.69 -26.10 -4.24
CA GLU A 149 -16.83 -26.85 -4.77
C GLU A 149 -17.58 -26.14 -5.93
N GLY A 150 -16.84 -25.51 -6.85
CA GLY A 150 -17.39 -24.77 -7.99
C GLY A 150 -17.71 -23.30 -7.70
N PHE A 151 -17.59 -22.83 -6.46
CA PHE A 151 -17.96 -21.48 -6.04
C PHE A 151 -16.74 -20.65 -5.61
N SER A 152 -16.89 -19.34 -5.68
CA SER A 152 -15.95 -18.37 -5.17
C SER A 152 -16.67 -17.17 -4.55
N SER A 153 -15.90 -16.24 -3.98
CA SER A 153 -16.39 -14.97 -3.48
C SER A 153 -15.51 -13.83 -3.98
N PHE A 154 -16.01 -12.61 -3.93
CA PHE A 154 -15.15 -11.43 -4.08
C PHE A 154 -14.15 -11.40 -2.93
N THR A 155 -12.87 -11.35 -3.26
CA THR A 155 -11.79 -11.52 -2.28
C THR A 155 -10.85 -10.32 -2.28
N GLY A 156 -9.88 -10.32 -1.35
CA GLY A 156 -8.81 -9.34 -1.32
C GLY A 156 -7.64 -9.76 -2.20
N TYR A 157 -7.22 -8.89 -3.09
CA TYR A 157 -6.00 -9.00 -3.87
C TYR A 157 -4.83 -8.37 -3.10
N SER A 158 -3.72 -9.09 -2.95
CA SER A 158 -2.55 -8.66 -2.18
C SER A 158 -1.24 -9.03 -2.90
N GLY A 159 -0.10 -8.73 -2.30
CA GLY A 159 1.22 -8.97 -2.87
C GLY A 159 1.73 -7.78 -3.67
N GLN A 160 2.81 -7.95 -4.42
CA GLN A 160 3.59 -6.86 -5.03
C GLN A 160 2.77 -5.88 -5.87
N ALA A 161 1.75 -6.38 -6.57
CA ALA A 161 0.96 -5.56 -7.49
C ALA A 161 0.17 -4.43 -6.82
N ILE A 162 -0.10 -4.52 -5.50
CA ILE A 162 -0.82 -3.46 -4.78
C ILE A 162 0.08 -2.35 -4.23
N LYS A 163 1.41 -2.47 -4.30
CA LYS A 163 2.35 -1.46 -3.77
C LYS A 163 2.06 -0.04 -4.29
N PRO A 164 1.87 0.20 -5.59
CA PRO A 164 1.57 1.55 -6.09
C PRO A 164 0.28 2.13 -5.52
N ILE A 165 -0.72 1.28 -5.28
CA ILE A 165 -1.99 1.68 -4.68
C ILE A 165 -1.78 2.06 -3.21
N ALA A 166 -1.00 1.26 -2.48
CA ALA A 166 -0.67 1.52 -1.08
C ALA A 166 0.08 2.85 -0.90
N LEU A 167 1.11 3.08 -1.69
CA LEU A 167 1.89 4.34 -1.66
C LEU A 167 1.01 5.55 -1.97
N ARG A 168 0.09 5.45 -2.96
CA ARG A 168 -0.88 6.50 -3.25
C ARG A 168 -1.79 6.78 -2.07
N CYS A 169 -2.41 5.76 -1.49
CA CYS A 169 -3.33 5.90 -0.36
C CYS A 169 -2.65 6.55 0.85
N ILE A 170 -1.42 6.15 1.16
CA ILE A 170 -0.60 6.74 2.21
C ILE A 170 -0.30 8.22 1.91
N GLY A 171 0.12 8.52 0.68
CA GLY A 171 0.39 9.88 0.24
C GLY A 171 -0.84 10.77 0.36
N GLU A 172 -2.03 10.29 -0.01
CA GLU A 172 -3.28 11.04 0.12
C GLU A 172 -3.64 11.40 1.57
N VAL A 173 -3.32 10.54 2.53
CA VAL A 173 -3.49 10.85 3.95
C VAL A 173 -2.43 11.84 4.41
N LEU A 174 -1.15 11.54 4.21
CA LEU A 174 -0.04 12.29 4.80
C LEU A 174 0.19 13.68 4.17
N THR A 175 -0.34 13.93 2.96
CA THR A 175 -0.37 15.30 2.40
C THR A 175 -1.42 16.19 3.05
N ARG A 176 -2.38 15.62 3.79
CA ARG A 176 -3.52 16.35 4.42
C ARG A 176 -3.46 16.37 5.93
N MET A 177 -2.77 15.43 6.55
CA MET A 177 -2.75 15.28 8.01
C MET A 177 -1.37 14.78 8.47
N ASP A 178 -0.92 15.34 9.57
CA ASP A 178 0.26 14.84 10.29
C ASP A 178 -0.19 13.78 11.30
N VAL A 179 -0.06 12.51 10.94
CA VAL A 179 -0.46 11.37 11.77
C VAL A 179 0.59 10.27 11.71
N PRO A 180 0.84 9.55 12.82
CA PRO A 180 1.65 8.34 12.77
C PRO A 180 1.05 7.33 11.79
N MET A 181 1.85 6.89 10.81
CA MET A 181 1.43 6.01 9.73
C MET A 181 2.25 4.73 9.72
N VAL A 182 1.58 3.58 9.75
CA VAL A 182 2.19 2.28 9.46
C VAL A 182 1.89 1.93 8.00
N GLY A 183 2.93 1.73 7.19
CA GLY A 183 2.79 1.39 5.78
C GLY A 183 2.60 -0.11 5.59
N CYS A 184 1.54 -0.49 4.88
CA CYS A 184 1.23 -1.88 4.53
C CYS A 184 0.80 -2.00 3.07
N GLY A 185 1.25 -3.04 2.40
CA GLY A 185 0.76 -3.40 1.07
C GLY A 185 1.84 -3.52 -0.01
N GLY A 186 2.11 -4.75 -0.42
CA GLY A 186 2.92 -5.06 -1.59
C GLY A 186 4.43 -5.01 -1.40
N MET A 187 4.93 -4.78 -0.21
CA MET A 187 6.37 -4.83 0.08
C MET A 187 6.90 -6.25 -0.02
N TRP A 188 8.05 -6.40 -0.70
CA TRP A 188 8.69 -7.67 -0.98
C TRP A 188 10.21 -7.65 -0.77
N THR A 189 10.80 -6.45 -0.79
CA THR A 189 12.22 -6.17 -0.67
C THR A 189 12.45 -5.04 0.33
N TRP A 190 13.69 -4.87 0.78
CA TRP A 190 14.07 -3.75 1.64
C TRP A 190 13.90 -2.38 0.94
N GLN A 191 14.06 -2.33 -0.39
CA GLN A 191 13.81 -1.12 -1.18
C GLN A 191 12.35 -0.69 -1.06
N ASP A 192 11.42 -1.65 -1.16
CA ASP A 192 10.00 -1.36 -0.96
C ASP A 192 9.75 -0.75 0.42
N CYS A 193 10.36 -1.31 1.48
CA CYS A 193 10.22 -0.75 2.83
C CYS A 193 10.75 0.69 2.90
N VAL A 194 11.89 0.98 2.29
CA VAL A 194 12.46 2.34 2.23
C VAL A 194 11.50 3.30 1.51
N GLU A 195 10.86 2.89 0.42
CA GLU A 195 9.89 3.73 -0.29
C GLU A 195 8.73 4.15 0.61
N PHE A 196 8.23 3.24 1.47
CA PHE A 196 7.17 3.58 2.44
C PHE A 196 7.66 4.57 3.50
N ILE A 197 8.90 4.44 3.99
CA ILE A 197 9.49 5.42 4.91
C ILE A 197 9.66 6.79 4.20
N LEU A 198 10.13 6.81 2.96
CA LEU A 198 10.22 8.03 2.15
C LEU A 198 8.86 8.71 1.94
N MET A 199 7.77 7.94 1.90
CA MET A 199 6.40 8.47 1.86
C MET A 199 5.92 9.01 3.21
N GLY A 200 6.64 8.79 4.31
CA GLY A 200 6.32 9.34 5.63
C GLY A 200 5.87 8.31 6.66
N CYS A 201 5.88 7.02 6.33
CA CYS A 201 5.54 5.98 7.30
C CYS A 201 6.60 5.91 8.41
N SER A 202 6.13 5.69 9.64
CA SER A 202 6.98 5.49 10.82
C SER A 202 7.44 4.03 10.96
N ALA A 203 6.66 3.10 10.41
CA ALA A 203 6.94 1.67 10.39
C ALA A 203 6.35 1.02 9.14
N THR A 204 6.77 -0.22 8.87
CA THR A 204 6.26 -1.03 7.77
C THR A 204 5.71 -2.35 8.28
N GLU A 205 4.64 -2.83 7.65
CA GLU A 205 3.95 -4.07 7.98
C GLU A 205 3.89 -4.99 6.76
N LEU A 206 4.28 -6.24 6.93
CA LEU A 206 4.30 -7.24 5.87
C LEU A 206 3.35 -8.40 6.22
N CYS A 207 2.57 -8.84 5.25
CA CYS A 207 1.71 -10.01 5.39
C CYS A 207 2.01 -11.06 4.31
N THR A 208 1.75 -10.75 3.05
CA THR A 208 1.85 -11.71 1.94
C THR A 208 3.27 -12.20 1.69
N ALA A 209 4.27 -11.31 1.76
CA ALA A 209 5.65 -11.70 1.47
C ALA A 209 6.20 -12.78 2.42
N PRO A 210 6.02 -12.69 3.76
CA PRO A 210 6.39 -13.77 4.68
C PRO A 210 5.68 -15.10 4.42
N MET A 211 4.44 -15.09 3.91
CA MET A 211 3.73 -16.32 3.55
C MET A 211 4.43 -17.08 2.42
N PHE A 212 5.05 -16.38 1.49
CA PHE A 212 5.77 -16.98 0.36
C PHE A 212 7.24 -17.26 0.65
N LYS A 213 7.91 -16.38 1.42
CA LYS A 213 9.36 -16.42 1.63
C LYS A 213 9.78 -16.92 3.01
N GLY A 214 8.83 -17.10 3.93
CA GLY A 214 9.09 -17.39 5.33
C GLY A 214 9.53 -16.15 6.13
N PHE A 215 9.48 -16.27 7.46
CA PHE A 215 9.78 -15.14 8.36
C PHE A 215 11.27 -14.73 8.38
N ALA A 216 12.19 -15.63 7.99
CA ALA A 216 13.63 -15.33 7.91
C ALA A 216 13.93 -14.17 6.92
N MET A 217 13.04 -13.89 5.98
CA MET A 217 13.20 -12.74 5.08
C MET A 217 13.35 -11.40 5.81
N VAL A 218 12.81 -11.27 7.03
CA VAL A 218 12.85 -10.03 7.81
C VAL A 218 14.29 -9.62 8.12
N GLU A 219 15.19 -10.57 8.37
CA GLU A 219 16.61 -10.30 8.59
C GLU A 219 17.22 -9.56 7.38
N GLY A 220 17.00 -10.08 6.17
CA GLY A 220 17.49 -9.45 4.94
C GLY A 220 16.85 -8.07 4.66
N LEU A 221 15.60 -7.85 5.09
CA LEU A 221 14.99 -6.52 5.01
C LEU A 221 15.71 -5.52 5.93
N VAL A 222 15.94 -5.91 7.19
CA VAL A 222 16.62 -5.07 8.19
C VAL A 222 18.06 -4.78 7.77
N GLU A 223 18.81 -5.80 7.35
CA GLU A 223 20.19 -5.64 6.85
C GLU A 223 20.26 -4.70 5.64
N GLY A 224 19.36 -4.88 4.66
CA GLY A 224 19.31 -4.06 3.46
C GLY A 224 19.00 -2.59 3.77
N MET A 225 18.02 -2.33 4.64
CA MET A 225 17.69 -0.97 5.09
C MET A 225 18.85 -0.33 5.87
N SER A 226 19.46 -1.08 6.79
CA SER A 226 20.62 -0.61 7.58
C SER A 226 21.81 -0.25 6.67
N LYS A 227 22.10 -1.11 5.69
CA LYS A 227 23.15 -0.84 4.71
C LYS A 227 22.84 0.39 3.87
N TYR A 228 21.60 0.54 3.41
CA TYR A 228 21.19 1.72 2.64
C TYR A 228 21.39 3.02 3.42
N LEU A 229 21.01 3.05 4.71
CA LEU A 229 21.21 4.23 5.57
C LEU A 229 22.72 4.53 5.70
N ALA A 230 23.54 3.52 5.99
CA ALA A 230 24.98 3.67 6.11
C ALA A 230 25.64 4.18 4.82
N ASP A 231 25.29 3.60 3.67
CA ASP A 231 25.84 4.00 2.34
C ASP A 231 25.46 5.45 1.99
N LYS A 232 24.37 5.97 2.55
CA LYS A 232 23.89 7.35 2.34
C LYS A 232 24.27 8.32 3.47
N ASN A 233 25.01 7.85 4.49
CA ASN A 233 25.40 8.59 5.69
C ASN A 233 24.19 9.10 6.51
N PHE A 234 23.10 8.35 6.54
CA PHE A 234 21.98 8.58 7.46
C PHE A 234 22.16 7.80 8.76
N SER A 235 21.74 8.38 9.88
CA SER A 235 21.86 7.77 11.21
C SER A 235 20.62 6.98 11.61
N SER A 236 19.46 7.31 11.03
CA SER A 236 18.18 6.68 11.36
C SER A 236 17.19 6.74 10.20
N LEU A 237 16.09 6.00 10.31
CA LEU A 237 14.96 6.10 9.39
C LEU A 237 14.28 7.48 9.44
N ASP A 238 14.38 8.18 10.57
CA ASP A 238 13.82 9.54 10.72
C ASP A 238 14.48 10.55 9.80
N ASP A 239 15.75 10.35 9.45
CA ASP A 239 16.48 11.23 8.53
C ASP A 239 15.89 11.21 7.11
N ILE A 240 15.24 10.11 6.74
CA ILE A 240 14.65 9.93 5.40
C ILE A 240 13.11 9.94 5.40
N ARG A 241 12.48 9.90 6.59
CA ARG A 241 11.02 9.83 6.69
C ARG A 241 10.36 11.05 6.07
N GLY A 242 9.47 10.81 5.10
CA GLY A 242 8.69 11.85 4.41
C GLY A 242 9.48 12.69 3.42
N VAL A 243 10.76 12.42 3.19
CA VAL A 243 11.57 13.18 2.23
C VAL A 243 11.01 13.03 0.81
N GLY A 244 10.53 11.83 0.46
CA GLY A 244 9.88 11.56 -0.83
C GLY A 244 8.53 12.27 -0.97
N LEU A 245 7.72 12.27 0.09
CA LEU A 245 6.38 12.89 0.08
C LEU A 245 6.44 14.38 -0.28
N LYS A 246 7.46 15.10 0.17
CA LYS A 246 7.67 16.52 -0.12
C LYS A 246 7.90 16.83 -1.61
N ARG A 247 8.10 15.80 -2.43
CA ARG A 247 8.28 15.90 -3.88
C ARG A 247 6.98 15.70 -4.67
N PHE A 248 5.88 15.41 -3.98
CA PHE A 248 4.55 15.33 -4.61
C PHE A 248 3.83 16.66 -4.49
N MET A 249 3.21 17.08 -5.58
CA MET A 249 2.40 18.29 -5.70
C MET A 249 1.22 18.01 -6.64
N ASP A 250 0.27 18.90 -6.69
CA ASP A 250 -0.85 18.78 -7.62
C ASP A 250 -0.37 18.82 -9.07
N HIS A 251 -1.04 18.08 -9.94
CA HIS A 251 -0.64 17.95 -11.35
C HIS A 251 -0.57 19.34 -12.05
N GLY A 252 -1.45 20.27 -11.65
CA GLY A 252 -1.46 21.64 -12.16
C GLY A 252 -0.21 22.45 -11.81
N ASP A 253 0.41 22.13 -10.66
CA ASP A 253 1.54 22.87 -10.11
C ASP A 253 2.90 22.29 -10.55
N LEU A 254 2.89 21.14 -11.26
CA LEU A 254 4.13 20.54 -11.75
C LEU A 254 4.89 21.52 -12.65
N PRO A 255 6.22 21.72 -12.44
CA PRO A 255 7.05 22.54 -13.29
C PRO A 255 6.99 22.03 -14.74
N ARG A 256 6.64 22.90 -15.68
CA ARG A 256 6.54 22.55 -17.11
C ARG A 256 7.62 23.23 -17.95
N ASP A 257 8.52 23.95 -17.32
CA ASP A 257 9.57 24.73 -17.97
C ASP A 257 10.77 23.89 -18.40
N HIS A 258 10.94 22.70 -17.77
CA HIS A 258 11.98 21.77 -18.17
C HIS A 258 11.50 20.97 -19.40
N LYS A 259 12.35 20.93 -20.40
CA LYS A 259 12.10 20.15 -21.60
C LYS A 259 12.79 18.81 -21.49
N ILE A 260 12.00 17.74 -21.39
CA ILE A 260 12.47 16.39 -21.70
C ILE A 260 12.18 16.17 -23.18
N GLN A 261 13.16 15.70 -23.94
CA GLN A 261 13.06 15.45 -25.36
C GLN A 261 13.55 14.05 -25.70
N ALA A 262 12.93 13.41 -26.66
CA ALA A 262 13.46 12.17 -27.19
C ALA A 262 14.74 12.43 -27.98
N HIS A 263 15.74 11.60 -27.80
CA HIS A 263 16.97 11.58 -28.58
C HIS A 263 17.09 10.25 -29.31
N VAL A 264 17.40 10.31 -30.62
CA VAL A 264 17.53 9.13 -31.49
C VAL A 264 19.01 8.87 -31.77
N ASP A 265 19.49 7.69 -31.39
CA ASP A 265 20.77 7.15 -31.86
C ASP A 265 20.60 6.75 -33.35
N THR A 266 21.03 7.63 -34.23
CA THR A 266 20.85 7.46 -35.68
C THR A 266 21.68 6.32 -36.26
N GLU A 267 22.76 5.89 -35.56
CA GLU A 267 23.56 4.73 -36.00
C GLU A 267 22.77 3.44 -35.81
N LYS A 268 22.05 3.31 -34.71
CA LYS A 268 21.18 2.17 -34.42
C LYS A 268 19.81 2.22 -35.09
N CYS A 269 19.36 3.40 -35.50
CA CYS A 269 18.06 3.58 -36.12
C CYS A 269 17.99 2.80 -37.43
N ARG A 270 16.93 2.00 -37.60
CA ARG A 270 16.68 1.17 -38.79
C ARG A 270 15.78 1.82 -39.83
N GLY A 271 15.25 3.00 -39.54
CA GLY A 271 14.33 3.71 -40.45
C GLY A 271 12.96 3.05 -40.61
N CYS A 272 12.50 2.30 -39.60
CA CYS A 272 11.24 1.53 -39.70
C CYS A 272 9.96 2.35 -39.53
N GLU A 273 10.07 3.66 -39.27
CA GLU A 273 8.97 4.64 -39.18
C GLU A 273 7.97 4.42 -38.05
N ILE A 274 8.09 3.36 -37.22
CA ILE A 274 7.13 3.05 -36.15
C ILE A 274 7.01 4.23 -35.17
N CYS A 275 8.12 4.81 -34.75
CA CYS A 275 8.13 5.97 -33.84
C CYS A 275 7.54 7.23 -34.46
N TYR A 276 7.71 7.41 -35.81
CA TYR A 276 7.12 8.50 -36.55
C TYR A 276 5.59 8.40 -36.53
N HIS A 277 5.04 7.26 -36.93
CA HIS A 277 3.58 7.06 -36.92
C HIS A 277 3.02 7.13 -35.48
N ALA A 278 3.68 6.51 -34.50
CA ALA A 278 3.25 6.60 -33.12
C ALA A 278 3.23 8.05 -32.59
N CYS A 279 4.15 8.90 -33.01
CA CYS A 279 4.17 10.30 -32.64
C CYS A 279 3.05 11.10 -33.32
N GLN A 280 2.78 10.83 -34.60
CA GLN A 280 1.69 11.48 -35.33
C GLN A 280 0.32 11.12 -34.77
N ASP A 281 0.08 9.82 -34.50
CA ASP A 281 -1.20 9.32 -34.01
C ASP A 281 -1.41 9.68 -32.51
N GLY A 282 -0.33 9.92 -31.79
CA GLY A 282 -0.36 10.17 -30.34
C GLY A 282 -0.52 11.63 -29.98
N THR A 283 0.56 12.40 -29.97
CA THR A 283 0.56 13.65 -29.21
C THR A 283 1.17 14.85 -29.92
N GLY A 284 1.89 14.70 -31.06
CA GLY A 284 2.59 15.91 -31.35
C GLY A 284 3.29 16.10 -32.66
N ASP A 285 3.28 15.17 -33.57
CA ASP A 285 3.92 15.37 -34.87
C ASP A 285 5.35 15.97 -34.71
N ALA A 286 6.11 15.40 -33.77
CA ALA A 286 7.44 15.88 -33.39
C ALA A 286 8.59 15.02 -33.95
N ILE A 287 8.28 13.95 -34.67
CA ILE A 287 9.29 13.12 -35.33
C ILE A 287 9.14 13.29 -36.86
N GLU A 288 10.27 13.56 -37.49
CA GLU A 288 10.41 13.64 -38.95
C GLU A 288 11.33 12.52 -39.43
N MET A 289 11.13 12.03 -40.64
CA MET A 289 12.06 11.11 -41.29
C MET A 289 13.01 11.91 -42.19
N ARG A 290 14.30 11.82 -41.94
CA ARG A 290 15.36 12.48 -42.70
C ARG A 290 16.40 11.43 -43.10
N ASP A 291 16.70 11.31 -44.37
CA ASP A 291 17.64 10.34 -44.94
C ASP A 291 17.40 8.89 -44.42
N GLY A 292 16.12 8.52 -44.30
CA GLY A 292 15.72 7.20 -43.81
C GLY A 292 15.92 6.96 -42.34
N LYS A 293 16.14 7.99 -41.54
CA LYS A 293 16.28 7.94 -40.08
C LYS A 293 15.28 8.84 -39.37
N ALA A 294 14.88 8.47 -38.16
CA ALA A 294 14.02 9.29 -37.33
C ALA A 294 14.79 10.49 -36.78
N PHE A 295 14.19 11.66 -36.82
CA PHE A 295 14.71 12.91 -36.28
C PHE A 295 13.67 13.58 -35.40
N VAL A 296 14.05 13.98 -34.17
CA VAL A 296 13.15 14.63 -33.22
C VAL A 296 13.26 16.14 -33.33
N THR A 297 12.12 16.81 -33.48
CA THR A 297 12.02 18.26 -33.59
C THR A 297 11.76 18.94 -32.23
N ASP A 298 11.83 20.28 -32.20
CA ASP A 298 11.53 21.07 -30.99
C ASP A 298 10.07 20.98 -30.51
N ARG A 299 9.19 20.40 -31.31
CA ARG A 299 7.79 20.11 -30.94
C ARG A 299 7.65 18.95 -29.95
N CYS A 300 8.73 18.21 -29.67
CA CYS A 300 8.72 17.08 -28.73
C CYS A 300 8.36 17.54 -27.31
N ILE A 301 7.34 16.89 -26.74
CA ILE A 301 6.86 17.15 -25.37
C ILE A 301 7.36 16.11 -24.36
N GLY A 302 8.25 15.20 -24.75
CA GLY A 302 8.81 14.19 -23.85
C GLY A 302 7.81 13.12 -23.37
N CYS A 303 6.75 12.82 -24.14
CA CYS A 303 5.69 11.88 -23.71
C CYS A 303 6.14 10.44 -23.50
N GLY A 304 7.31 10.05 -24.00
CA GLY A 304 7.88 8.71 -23.79
C GLY A 304 7.34 7.61 -24.70
N LEU A 305 6.45 7.89 -25.64
CA LEU A 305 5.86 6.87 -26.50
C LEU A 305 6.88 6.26 -27.47
N CYS A 306 7.71 7.10 -28.10
CA CYS A 306 8.64 6.64 -29.12
C CYS A 306 9.74 5.69 -28.62
N PRO A 307 10.32 5.82 -27.41
CA PRO A 307 11.18 4.78 -26.83
C PRO A 307 10.47 3.43 -26.66
N LEU A 308 9.22 3.45 -26.19
CA LEU A 308 8.46 2.22 -25.90
C LEU A 308 8.17 1.39 -27.17
N VAL A 309 7.97 2.06 -28.30
CA VAL A 309 7.62 1.38 -29.56
C VAL A 309 8.85 1.10 -30.44
N CYS A 310 10.04 1.53 -30.04
CA CYS A 310 11.25 1.38 -30.85
C CYS A 310 11.79 -0.05 -30.82
N PRO A 311 11.74 -0.85 -31.91
CA PRO A 311 12.22 -2.23 -31.89
C PRO A 311 13.76 -2.33 -31.90
N ALA A 312 14.46 -1.21 -32.14
CA ALA A 312 15.92 -1.13 -32.13
C ALA A 312 16.48 -0.55 -30.83
N ASP A 313 15.61 -0.20 -29.86
CA ASP A 313 16.00 0.44 -28.60
C ASP A 313 17.00 1.60 -28.78
N CYS A 314 16.78 2.38 -29.83
CA CYS A 314 17.67 3.47 -30.22
C CYS A 314 17.13 4.86 -29.82
N ILE A 315 16.09 4.94 -29.02
CA ILE A 315 15.49 6.20 -28.60
C ILE A 315 15.50 6.29 -27.07
N LYS A 316 15.99 7.40 -26.52
CA LYS A 316 16.01 7.69 -25.10
C LYS A 316 15.39 9.05 -24.82
N LEU A 317 14.87 9.24 -23.61
CA LEU A 317 14.46 10.56 -23.12
C LEU A 317 15.66 11.21 -22.43
N GLU A 318 15.95 12.45 -22.77
CA GLU A 318 17.02 13.23 -22.20
C GLU A 318 16.53 14.63 -21.84
N HIS A 319 17.16 15.26 -20.85
CA HIS A 319 16.94 16.66 -20.55
C HIS A 319 17.59 17.51 -21.65
N LYS A 320 16.87 18.51 -22.14
CA LYS A 320 17.37 19.49 -23.12
C LYS A 320 18.11 20.62 -22.44
#